data_585dc6e1a815e37ff7f6c13815dda455
#
_entry.id   585dc6e1a815e37ff7f6c13815dda455
#
_cell.length_a   1.000
_cell.length_b   1.000
_cell.length_c   1.000
_cell.angle_alpha   90.00
_cell.angle_beta   90.00
_cell.angle_gamma   90.00
#
_symmetry.space_group_name_H-M   'P 1'
#
loop_
_entity.id
_entity.type
_entity.pdbx_description
1 polymer ?
#
loop_
_entity_poly.entity_id
_entity_poly.type
_entity_poly.pdbx_seq_one_letter_code
_entity_poly.pdbx_strand_id
1 'polypeptide(L)'
;MKYDFTSIMNRHGKDAIAVDSVGQMNGFAPEAPKPGFDVIPMWVADMNFPTVPTIQQAIIERAQHPAFGYFSATDEYYDSIIRWHQTRNV
;
A
#
# COMPACT_ATOMS: atom_id res chain seq x y z
N MET A 1 -2.02 -13.47 -15.19
CA MET A 1 -0.96 -12.58 -14.69
C MET A 1 -0.39 -13.15 -13.40
N LYS A 2 0.90 -13.26 -13.32
CA LYS A 2 1.57 -13.73 -12.12
C LYS A 2 1.95 -12.51 -11.25
N TYR A 3 1.52 -12.52 -10.01
CA TYR A 3 1.82 -11.43 -9.06
C TYR A 3 3.15 -11.68 -8.35
N ASP A 4 3.84 -10.60 -8.03
CA ASP A 4 5.10 -10.65 -7.28
C ASP A 4 4.84 -10.37 -5.80
N PHE A 5 4.82 -11.42 -4.98
CA PHE A 5 4.68 -11.32 -3.53
C PHE A 5 5.93 -11.78 -2.78
N THR A 6 7.04 -11.98 -3.48
CA THR A 6 8.26 -12.52 -2.89
C THR A 6 9.47 -11.61 -3.01
N SER A 7 9.44 -10.62 -3.91
CA SER A 7 10.53 -9.67 -4.04
C SER A 7 10.64 -8.76 -2.82
N ILE A 8 11.86 -8.46 -2.42
CA ILE A 8 12.15 -7.48 -1.37
C ILE A 8 12.15 -6.10 -2.03
N MET A 9 11.19 -5.28 -1.63
CA MET A 9 11.03 -3.92 -2.17
C MET A 9 11.73 -2.91 -1.25
N ASN A 10 12.58 -2.07 -1.82
CA ASN A 10 13.16 -0.95 -1.08
C ASN A 10 12.13 0.15 -0.93
N ARG A 11 11.68 0.39 0.30
CA ARG A 11 10.68 1.41 0.62
C ARG A 11 11.26 2.64 1.31
N HIS A 12 12.58 2.75 1.43
CA HIS A 12 13.24 3.92 2.01
C HIS A 12 13.03 5.16 1.13
N GLY A 13 12.69 6.28 1.78
CA GLY A 13 12.44 7.54 1.07
C GLY A 13 11.15 7.57 0.26
N LYS A 14 10.20 6.67 0.55
CA LYS A 14 8.90 6.57 -0.11
C LYS A 14 7.74 6.81 0.86
N ASP A 15 7.98 7.56 1.91
CA ASP A 15 6.98 7.93 2.92
C ASP A 15 6.41 6.75 3.72
N ALA A 16 7.09 5.63 3.74
CA ALA A 16 6.67 4.44 4.48
C ALA A 16 7.12 4.55 5.93
N ILE A 17 6.19 4.76 6.86
CA ILE A 17 6.51 4.83 8.29
C ILE A 17 7.16 3.53 8.78
N ALA A 18 6.81 2.39 8.19
CA ALA A 18 7.35 1.08 8.56
C ALA A 18 8.87 1.03 8.54
N VAL A 19 9.51 1.77 7.63
CA VAL A 19 10.96 1.80 7.49
C VAL A 19 11.55 3.17 7.84
N ASP A 20 10.95 4.26 7.38
CA ASP A 20 11.53 5.61 7.53
C ASP A 20 11.39 6.18 8.94
N SER A 21 10.44 5.70 9.74
CA SER A 21 10.27 6.15 11.13
C SER A 21 11.07 5.34 12.15
N VAL A 22 11.67 4.24 11.77
CA VAL A 22 12.49 3.42 12.66
C VAL A 22 13.71 4.22 13.11
N GLY A 23 13.96 4.23 14.41
CA GLY A 23 15.07 4.99 15.00
C GLY A 23 14.81 6.46 15.18
N GLN A 24 13.64 6.95 14.79
CA GLN A 24 13.25 8.34 15.04
C GLN A 24 12.46 8.40 16.36
N MET A 25 12.80 9.38 17.19
CA MET A 25 12.19 9.54 18.52
C MET A 25 10.82 10.22 18.43
N ASN A 26 9.96 9.73 17.54
CA ASN A 26 8.62 10.26 17.35
C ASN A 26 7.59 9.13 17.30
N GLY A 27 6.58 9.21 18.13
CA GLY A 27 5.47 8.25 18.14
C GLY A 27 5.86 6.87 18.67
N PHE A 28 5.36 5.84 18.01
CA PHE A 28 5.48 4.45 18.43
C PHE A 28 6.57 3.65 17.70
N ALA A 29 7.36 4.31 16.87
CA ALA A 29 8.36 3.60 16.10
C ALA A 29 9.44 2.99 17.00
N PRO A 30 9.90 1.77 16.67
CA PRO A 30 10.96 1.13 17.45
C PRO A 30 12.31 1.84 17.26
N GLU A 31 13.25 1.50 18.13
CA GLU A 31 14.61 1.97 18.02
C GLU A 31 15.30 1.47 16.75
N ALA A 32 16.36 2.16 16.33
CA ALA A 32 17.18 1.73 15.21
C ALA A 32 17.78 0.34 15.47
N PRO A 33 17.99 -0.48 14.42
CA PRO A 33 18.66 -1.76 14.59
C PRO A 33 20.10 -1.56 15.09
N LYS A 34 20.67 -2.60 15.66
CA LYS A 34 22.09 -2.61 16.08
C LYS A 34 22.98 -2.37 14.85
N PRO A 35 24.16 -1.75 15.02
CA PRO A 35 25.10 -1.56 13.92
C PRO A 35 25.37 -2.85 13.16
N GLY A 36 25.35 -2.80 11.83
CA GLY A 36 25.56 -3.95 10.97
C GLY A 36 24.32 -4.74 10.60
N PHE A 37 23.15 -4.36 11.12
CA PHE A 37 21.87 -5.01 10.80
C PHE A 37 20.96 -4.07 10.02
N ASP A 38 20.24 -4.63 9.06
CA ASP A 38 19.25 -3.89 8.28
C ASP A 38 17.93 -3.75 9.07
N VAL A 39 17.16 -2.75 8.72
CA VAL A 39 15.79 -2.60 9.21
C VAL A 39 14.91 -3.69 8.63
N ILE A 40 14.29 -4.48 9.51
CA ILE A 40 13.27 -5.46 9.13
C ILE A 40 11.96 -5.03 9.80
N PRO A 41 11.06 -4.35 9.06
CA PRO A 41 9.85 -3.80 9.66
C PRO A 41 8.83 -4.90 9.97
N MET A 42 8.49 -5.03 11.25
CA MET A 42 7.49 -6.00 11.73
C MET A 42 6.57 -5.39 12.79
N TRP A 43 6.57 -4.08 12.93
CA TRP A 43 5.88 -3.40 14.04
C TRP A 43 4.55 -2.75 13.66
N VAL A 44 4.32 -2.55 12.37
CA VAL A 44 3.10 -1.96 11.84
C VAL A 44 2.47 -2.91 10.83
N ALA A 45 1.13 -2.96 10.80
CA ALA A 45 0.40 -3.81 9.87
C ALA A 45 0.50 -3.25 8.44
N ASP A 46 1.56 -3.58 7.78
CA ASP A 46 1.89 -3.12 6.43
C ASP A 46 2.56 -4.25 5.65
N MET A 47 2.58 -4.13 4.34
CA MET A 47 3.12 -5.15 3.46
C MET A 47 4.34 -4.64 2.72
N ASN A 48 5.36 -5.50 2.60
CA ASN A 48 6.64 -5.17 1.99
C ASN A 48 6.80 -5.73 0.58
N PHE A 49 5.74 -6.21 -0.03
CA PHE A 49 5.72 -6.63 -1.41
C PHE A 49 4.83 -5.70 -2.25
N PRO A 50 5.05 -5.64 -3.59
CA PRO A 50 4.24 -4.78 -4.45
C PRO A 50 2.76 -5.15 -4.42
N THR A 51 1.89 -4.15 -4.52
CA THR A 51 0.47 -4.40 -4.75
C THR A 51 0.25 -5.01 -6.13
N VAL A 52 -0.94 -5.55 -6.37
CA VAL A 52 -1.28 -6.10 -7.69
C VAL A 52 -1.22 -4.99 -8.75
N PRO A 53 -0.63 -5.26 -9.93
CA PRO A 53 -0.40 -4.24 -10.95
C PRO A 53 -1.66 -3.54 -11.44
N THR A 54 -2.80 -4.21 -11.41
CA THR A 54 -4.09 -3.65 -11.85
C THR A 54 -4.54 -2.46 -11.01
N ILE A 55 -4.22 -2.42 -9.72
CA ILE A 55 -4.53 -1.29 -8.84
C ILE A 55 -3.70 -0.06 -9.24
N GLN A 56 -2.39 -0.25 -9.38
CA GLN A 56 -1.49 0.83 -9.80
C GLN A 56 -1.90 1.39 -11.16
N GLN A 57 -2.21 0.53 -12.11
CA GLN A 57 -2.61 0.94 -13.45
C GLN A 57 -3.92 1.74 -13.44
N ALA A 58 -4.90 1.33 -12.66
CA ALA A 58 -6.16 2.07 -12.52
C ALA A 58 -5.94 3.48 -11.96
N ILE A 59 -5.03 3.63 -11.00
CA ILE A 59 -4.67 4.95 -10.44
C ILE A 59 -3.99 5.82 -11.49
N ILE A 60 -3.05 5.25 -12.26
CA ILE A 60 -2.36 5.97 -13.35
C ILE A 60 -3.37 6.47 -14.39
N GLU A 61 -4.26 5.61 -14.84
CA GLU A 61 -5.29 5.96 -15.83
C GLU A 61 -6.19 7.08 -15.31
N ARG A 62 -6.62 7.00 -14.05
CA ARG A 62 -7.42 8.07 -13.45
C ARG A 62 -6.64 9.37 -13.34
N ALA A 63 -5.36 9.32 -12.97
CA ALA A 63 -4.51 10.50 -12.84
C ALA A 63 -4.24 11.21 -14.17
N GLN A 64 -4.34 10.52 -15.30
CA GLN A 64 -4.20 11.12 -16.63
C GLN A 64 -5.34 12.07 -16.99
N HIS A 65 -6.48 11.98 -16.34
CA HIS A 65 -7.54 12.97 -16.45
C HIS A 65 -7.24 14.13 -15.47
N PRO A 66 -6.97 15.35 -15.97
CA PRO A 66 -6.36 16.40 -15.14
C PRO A 66 -7.35 17.17 -14.27
N ALA A 67 -8.54 16.67 -14.05
CA ALA A 67 -9.54 17.31 -13.20
C ALA A 67 -9.81 16.46 -11.97
N PHE A 68 -9.56 17.03 -10.79
CA PHE A 68 -9.70 16.38 -9.49
C PHE A 68 -10.70 17.15 -8.62
N GLY A 69 -11.91 17.27 -9.11
CA GLY A 69 -12.98 17.96 -8.43
C GLY A 69 -13.90 17.03 -7.64
N TYR A 70 -15.09 17.50 -7.37
CA TYR A 70 -16.12 16.69 -6.75
C TYR A 70 -16.53 15.54 -7.66
N PHE A 71 -16.84 14.39 -7.07
CA PHE A 71 -17.23 13.20 -7.82
C PHE A 71 -18.56 12.63 -7.29
N SER A 72 -19.21 11.84 -8.10
CA SER A 72 -20.30 10.96 -7.68
C SER A 72 -19.86 9.51 -7.75
N ALA A 73 -20.24 8.73 -6.75
CA ALA A 73 -20.05 7.29 -6.81
C ALA A 73 -20.92 6.71 -7.94
N THR A 74 -20.31 5.85 -8.76
CA THR A 74 -20.96 5.23 -9.91
C THR A 74 -21.61 3.90 -9.54
N ASP A 75 -22.48 3.41 -10.41
CA ASP A 75 -23.05 2.06 -10.27
C ASP A 75 -21.93 1.00 -10.25
N GLU A 76 -20.90 1.18 -11.04
CA GLU A 76 -19.72 0.32 -11.06
C GLU A 76 -19.04 0.20 -9.68
N TYR A 77 -18.97 1.30 -8.96
CA TYR A 77 -18.44 1.31 -7.60
C TYR A 77 -19.29 0.46 -6.65
N TYR A 78 -20.60 0.65 -6.65
CA TYR A 78 -21.51 -0.13 -5.82
C TYR A 78 -21.56 -1.60 -6.22
N ASP A 79 -21.58 -1.89 -7.51
CA ASP A 79 -21.60 -3.26 -8.03
C ASP A 79 -20.33 -4.03 -7.64
N SER A 80 -19.18 -3.37 -7.59
CA SER A 80 -17.93 -3.99 -7.15
C SER A 80 -17.99 -4.43 -5.68
N ILE A 81 -18.58 -3.60 -4.81
CA ILE A 81 -18.78 -3.93 -3.41
C ILE A 81 -19.77 -5.08 -3.25
N ILE A 82 -20.90 -5.04 -3.95
CA ILE A 82 -21.92 -6.09 -3.93
C ILE A 82 -21.31 -7.41 -4.37
N ARG A 83 -20.59 -7.42 -5.50
CA ARG A 83 -19.95 -8.61 -6.03
C ARG A 83 -18.92 -9.19 -5.05
N TRP A 84 -18.14 -8.34 -4.39
CA TRP A 84 -17.18 -8.79 -3.40
C TRP A 84 -17.88 -9.54 -2.27
N HIS A 85 -18.93 -8.95 -1.71
CA HIS A 85 -19.69 -9.59 -0.63
C HIS A 85 -20.38 -10.87 -1.07
N GLN A 86 -20.96 -10.91 -2.26
CA GLN A 86 -21.59 -12.11 -2.80
C GLN A 86 -20.61 -13.27 -2.98
N THR A 87 -19.36 -12.99 -3.34
CA THR A 87 -18.37 -14.01 -3.62
C THR A 87 -17.50 -14.38 -2.41
N ARG A 88 -17.41 -13.52 -1.39
CA ARG A 88 -16.49 -13.70 -0.27
C ARG A 88 -17.17 -13.87 1.09
N ASN A 89 -18.33 -13.27 1.27
CA ASN A 89 -19.00 -13.19 2.57
C ASN A 89 -20.44 -13.77 2.53
N VAL A 90 -20.63 -14.81 1.80
CA VAL A 90 -21.95 -15.46 1.68
C VAL A 90 -22.30 -16.20 2.96
#